data_fd74bc80aa245d5d0cb1c23e4dcb4daa
#
_entry.id   fd74bc80aa245d5d0cb1c23e4dcb4daa
#
_cell.length_a   1.000
_cell.length_b   1.000
_cell.length_c   1.000
_cell.angle_alpha   90.00
_cell.angle_beta   90.00
_cell.angle_gamma   90.00
#
_symmetry.space_group_name_H-M   'P 1'
#
loop_
_entity.id
_entity.type
_entity.pdbx_description
1 polymer ?
#
loop_
_entity_poly.entity_id
_entity_poly.type
_entity_poly.pdbx_seq_one_letter_code
_entity_poly.pdbx_strand_id
1 'polypeptide(L)'
;PHPPTPAINTLYLSSAASDVYKRQNSATTATIGSMMHPEMVKGGYDERFAAATAASGGVVGIIIPPSIIFIVYGFLLNLPISDLFVGGIIPGALMVIGMMVACWIVCSMNGWGHLISLSLNRVTKTAFGSWLGFFAIGLVLWGIYTGKFSPTEAAGVTVGFCMIVGLISLPLYRMLGFEGNEDKPVQDKSYAEMALVEGFTVTEIPSIVIRSAQITGILAPMIAVSVVMQQILSLLGAKETIEAFVTGMGGYYAVLFTAMAIVFVAGMVLESLPNTIILAPILAPIAHSIGVDPVHFAVIFLVGGSIGFITPPYGLNLYVASGVTGVPYFRLLRYTVPYLMSLIFVWLLVALVPELSTILLPNR
;
A
#
# COMPACT_ATOMS: atom_id res chain seq x y z
N PRO A 1 -35.48 3.17 -26.18
CA PRO A 1 -34.63 2.63 -25.18
C PRO A 1 -34.08 3.81 -24.35
N HIS A 2 -34.58 3.94 -23.12
CA HIS A 2 -34.10 4.95 -22.20
C HIS A 2 -32.67 4.61 -21.78
N PRO A 3 -31.77 5.57 -21.66
CA PRO A 3 -30.46 5.32 -21.08
C PRO A 3 -30.62 4.83 -19.65
N PRO A 4 -29.78 3.89 -19.17
CA PRO A 4 -29.86 3.38 -17.80
C PRO A 4 -29.69 4.52 -16.82
N THR A 5 -30.56 4.56 -15.81
CA THR A 5 -30.58 5.60 -14.78
C THR A 5 -29.25 5.63 -14.01
N PRO A 6 -28.76 6.81 -13.58
CA PRO A 6 -27.50 6.96 -12.85
C PRO A 6 -27.33 6.04 -11.63
N ALA A 7 -28.44 5.68 -10.99
CA ALA A 7 -28.47 4.78 -9.83
C ALA A 7 -27.99 3.33 -10.14
N ILE A 8 -28.25 2.83 -11.36
CA ILE A 8 -27.79 1.48 -11.76
C ILE A 8 -26.28 1.48 -12.02
N ASN A 9 -25.76 2.54 -12.65
CA ASN A 9 -24.30 2.70 -12.83
C ASN A 9 -23.55 2.86 -11.51
N THR A 10 -24.12 3.58 -10.53
CA THR A 10 -23.51 3.70 -9.20
C THR A 10 -23.52 2.37 -8.44
N LEU A 11 -24.56 1.55 -8.60
CA LEU A 11 -24.64 0.21 -7.99
C LEU A 11 -23.64 -0.77 -8.63
N TYR A 12 -23.48 -0.75 -9.94
CA TYR A 12 -22.45 -1.56 -10.63
C TYR A 12 -21.02 -1.09 -10.31
N LEU A 13 -20.80 0.21 -10.26
CA LEU A 13 -19.49 0.77 -9.85
C LEU A 13 -19.21 0.51 -8.37
N SER A 14 -20.22 0.57 -7.50
CA SER A 14 -20.05 0.24 -6.08
C SER A 14 -19.84 -1.26 -5.84
N SER A 15 -20.46 -2.16 -6.62
CA SER A 15 -20.20 -3.59 -6.50
C SER A 15 -18.82 -3.97 -7.06
N ALA A 16 -18.43 -3.44 -8.21
CA ALA A 16 -17.08 -3.64 -8.75
C ALA A 16 -16.01 -3.01 -7.85
N ALA A 17 -16.24 -1.80 -7.33
CA ALA A 17 -15.36 -1.18 -6.35
C ALA A 17 -15.33 -1.95 -5.02
N SER A 18 -16.44 -2.57 -4.58
CA SER A 18 -16.47 -3.39 -3.36
C SER A 18 -15.71 -4.70 -3.52
N ASP A 19 -15.67 -5.30 -4.71
CA ASP A 19 -14.89 -6.49 -4.99
C ASP A 19 -13.39 -6.18 -5.10
N VAL A 20 -13.05 -4.99 -5.56
CA VAL A 20 -11.67 -4.47 -5.62
C VAL A 20 -11.17 -4.02 -4.23
N TYR A 21 -12.05 -3.55 -3.34
CA TYR A 21 -11.73 -3.06 -2.00
C TYR A 21 -11.20 -4.13 -1.03
N LYS A 22 -11.21 -5.40 -1.43
CA LYS A 22 -10.92 -6.55 -0.57
C LYS A 22 -9.44 -6.88 -0.39
N ARG A 23 -8.51 -6.13 -1.01
CA ARG A 23 -7.06 -6.42 -0.95
C ARG A 23 -6.26 -5.15 -0.67
N GLN A 24 -5.31 -5.20 0.29
CA GLN A 24 -4.62 -4.00 0.81
C GLN A 24 -4.00 -3.11 -0.27
N ASN A 25 -3.28 -3.69 -1.25
CA ASN A 25 -2.66 -2.95 -2.36
C ASN A 25 -3.68 -2.38 -3.32
N SER A 26 -4.64 -3.22 -3.67
CA SER A 26 -5.72 -2.87 -4.57
C SER A 26 -6.65 -1.84 -3.95
N ALA A 27 -6.86 -1.89 -2.63
CA ALA A 27 -7.66 -0.89 -1.92
C ALA A 27 -7.01 0.50 -1.99
N THR A 28 -5.70 0.60 -1.77
CA THR A 28 -4.97 1.87 -1.91
C THR A 28 -5.05 2.38 -3.34
N THR A 29 -4.81 1.53 -4.33
CA THR A 29 -4.92 1.89 -5.75
C THR A 29 -6.36 2.29 -6.11
N ALA A 30 -7.37 1.57 -5.62
CA ALA A 30 -8.76 1.89 -5.88
C ALA A 30 -9.18 3.21 -5.25
N THR A 31 -8.83 3.44 -3.98
CA THR A 31 -9.17 4.67 -3.26
C THR A 31 -8.47 5.87 -3.89
N ILE A 32 -7.16 5.80 -4.07
CA ILE A 32 -6.39 6.87 -4.71
C ILE A 32 -6.87 7.08 -6.14
N GLY A 33 -7.09 6.00 -6.90
CA GLY A 33 -7.56 6.06 -8.28
C GLY A 33 -8.92 6.74 -8.41
N SER A 34 -9.88 6.38 -7.55
CA SER A 34 -11.21 6.99 -7.58
C SER A 34 -11.22 8.48 -7.23
N MET A 35 -10.31 8.92 -6.35
CA MET A 35 -10.21 10.31 -5.90
C MET A 35 -9.30 11.16 -6.81
N MET A 36 -8.10 10.67 -7.12
CA MET A 36 -7.08 11.44 -7.83
C MET A 36 -7.27 11.47 -9.34
N HIS A 37 -7.74 10.36 -9.94
CA HIS A 37 -7.90 10.27 -11.38
C HIS A 37 -8.83 11.35 -11.95
N PRO A 38 -10.08 11.56 -11.45
CA PRO A 38 -10.94 12.60 -11.97
C PRO A 38 -10.37 14.01 -11.75
N GLU A 39 -9.69 14.25 -10.63
CA GLU A 39 -9.09 15.56 -10.35
C GLU A 39 -7.86 15.83 -11.24
N MET A 40 -7.05 14.83 -11.52
CA MET A 40 -5.93 14.95 -12.47
C MET A 40 -6.44 15.23 -13.89
N VAL A 41 -7.46 14.50 -14.36
CA VAL A 41 -8.07 14.72 -15.69
C VAL A 41 -8.65 16.13 -15.81
N LYS A 42 -9.36 16.63 -14.79
CA LYS A 42 -9.80 18.04 -14.73
C LYS A 42 -8.65 19.03 -14.74
N GLY A 43 -7.52 18.66 -14.13
CA GLY A 43 -6.28 19.43 -14.13
C GLY A 43 -5.49 19.41 -15.44
N GLY A 44 -6.03 18.80 -16.50
CA GLY A 44 -5.41 18.76 -17.83
C GLY A 44 -4.35 17.66 -18.03
N TYR A 45 -4.32 16.66 -17.16
CA TYR A 45 -3.46 15.49 -17.34
C TYR A 45 -4.12 14.47 -18.28
N ASP A 46 -3.30 13.70 -19.02
CA ASP A 46 -3.80 12.56 -19.82
C ASP A 46 -4.48 11.54 -18.91
N GLU A 47 -5.66 11.08 -19.29
CA GLU A 47 -6.46 10.12 -18.54
C GLU A 47 -5.69 8.82 -18.23
N ARG A 48 -4.91 8.33 -19.20
CA ARG A 48 -4.09 7.10 -19.08
C ARG A 48 -2.93 7.30 -18.12
N PHE A 49 -2.30 8.47 -18.16
CA PHE A 49 -1.24 8.85 -17.23
C PHE A 49 -1.76 8.97 -15.80
N ALA A 50 -2.92 9.61 -15.62
CA ALA A 50 -3.56 9.73 -14.31
C ALA A 50 -3.88 8.35 -13.69
N ALA A 51 -4.40 7.43 -14.51
CA ALA A 51 -4.68 6.06 -14.08
C ALA A 51 -3.40 5.27 -13.77
N ALA A 52 -2.32 5.42 -14.56
CA ALA A 52 -1.02 4.80 -14.30
C ALA A 52 -0.37 5.35 -13.01
N THR A 53 -0.53 6.63 -12.74
CA THR A 53 -0.06 7.27 -11.49
C THR A 53 -0.77 6.66 -10.27
N ALA A 54 -2.07 6.48 -10.35
CA ALA A 54 -2.85 5.84 -9.28
C ALA A 54 -2.42 4.38 -9.05
N ALA A 55 -2.21 3.60 -10.12
CA ALA A 55 -1.71 2.23 -10.03
C ALA A 55 -0.35 2.16 -9.36
N SER A 56 0.57 3.04 -9.76
CA SER A 56 1.94 3.08 -9.24
C SER A 56 1.98 3.54 -7.78
N GLY A 57 1.13 4.50 -7.40
CA GLY A 57 1.01 4.98 -6.02
C GLY A 57 0.65 3.89 -5.02
N GLY A 58 -0.14 2.90 -5.44
CA GLY A 58 -0.51 1.75 -4.61
C GLY A 58 0.69 0.89 -4.17
N VAL A 59 1.78 0.86 -4.95
CA VAL A 59 2.99 0.08 -4.64
C VAL A 59 3.64 0.56 -3.35
N VAL A 60 3.70 1.86 -3.13
CA VAL A 60 4.35 2.47 -1.96
C VAL A 60 3.57 2.21 -0.68
N GLY A 61 2.25 2.12 -0.76
CA GLY A 61 1.38 1.88 0.39
C GLY A 61 1.67 0.58 1.16
N ILE A 62 2.40 -0.36 0.56
CA ILE A 62 2.80 -1.61 1.20
C ILE A 62 4.04 -1.43 2.06
N ILE A 63 4.94 -0.54 1.66
CA ILE A 63 6.26 -0.37 2.28
C ILE A 63 6.21 0.65 3.41
N ILE A 64 5.33 1.66 3.31
CA ILE A 64 5.20 2.67 4.37
C ILE A 64 4.48 2.06 5.58
N PRO A 65 5.08 2.12 6.80
CA PRO A 65 4.43 1.63 8.01
C PRO A 65 3.15 2.41 8.38
N PRO A 66 2.14 1.74 8.99
CA PRO A 66 2.09 0.32 9.33
C PRO A 66 1.73 -0.57 8.15
N SER A 67 2.44 -1.68 7.97
CA SER A 67 2.28 -2.59 6.84
C SER A 67 2.01 -4.02 7.32
N ILE A 68 0.93 -4.64 6.85
CA ILE A 68 0.57 -6.02 7.20
C ILE A 68 1.65 -7.00 6.71
N ILE A 69 2.28 -6.72 5.58
CA ILE A 69 3.25 -7.64 4.99
C ILE A 69 4.55 -7.68 5.81
N PHE A 70 4.98 -6.55 6.34
CA PHE A 70 6.09 -6.52 7.31
C PHE A 70 5.76 -7.31 8.57
N ILE A 71 4.50 -7.24 9.07
CA ILE A 71 4.05 -8.01 10.21
C ILE A 71 4.12 -9.51 9.91
N VAL A 72 3.59 -9.94 8.76
CA VAL A 72 3.61 -11.34 8.33
C VAL A 72 5.04 -11.83 8.13
N TYR A 73 5.89 -11.03 7.48
CA TYR A 73 7.31 -11.36 7.28
C TYR A 73 8.04 -11.53 8.62
N GLY A 74 7.85 -10.58 9.54
CA GLY A 74 8.46 -10.63 10.87
C GLY A 74 7.99 -11.83 11.68
N PHE A 75 6.69 -12.15 11.61
CA PHE A 75 6.13 -13.34 12.26
C PHE A 75 6.72 -14.64 11.70
N LEU A 76 6.83 -14.78 10.37
CA LEU A 76 7.36 -15.99 9.73
C LEU A 76 8.83 -16.24 10.04
N LEU A 77 9.61 -15.17 10.17
CA LEU A 77 11.08 -15.27 10.36
C LEU A 77 11.54 -14.90 11.76
N ASN A 78 10.60 -14.70 12.71
CA ASN A 78 10.86 -14.32 14.09
C ASN A 78 11.71 -13.04 14.21
N LEU A 79 11.44 -12.04 13.36
CA LEU A 79 12.11 -10.74 13.40
C LEU A 79 11.24 -9.71 14.13
N PRO A 80 11.87 -8.76 14.88
CA PRO A 80 11.14 -7.68 15.53
C PRO A 80 10.41 -6.80 14.50
N ILE A 81 9.09 -6.68 14.64
CA ILE A 81 8.24 -5.93 13.69
C ILE A 81 8.57 -4.43 13.73
N SER A 82 8.94 -3.91 14.90
CA SER A 82 9.44 -2.53 15.06
C SER A 82 10.63 -2.24 14.15
N ASP A 83 11.61 -3.15 14.12
CA ASP A 83 12.83 -2.99 13.31
C ASP A 83 12.52 -3.03 11.82
N LEU A 84 11.62 -3.93 11.41
CA LEU A 84 11.13 -4.00 10.04
C LEU A 84 10.43 -2.72 9.60
N PHE A 85 9.60 -2.14 10.46
CA PHE A 85 8.93 -0.88 10.17
C PHE A 85 9.92 0.27 10.05
N VAL A 86 10.88 0.36 10.97
CA VAL A 86 11.95 1.38 10.93
C VAL A 86 12.79 1.23 9.66
N GLY A 87 13.17 -0.01 9.32
CA GLY A 87 13.94 -0.32 8.11
C GLY A 87 13.23 0.07 6.81
N GLY A 88 11.89 0.07 6.81
CA GLY A 88 11.05 0.46 5.65
C GLY A 88 10.90 1.97 5.43
N ILE A 89 11.22 2.83 6.43
CA ILE A 89 10.94 4.28 6.35
C ILE A 89 11.74 4.95 5.23
N ILE A 90 13.07 4.81 5.23
CA ILE A 90 13.92 5.46 4.22
C ILE A 90 13.67 4.89 2.82
N PRO A 91 13.65 3.56 2.60
CA PRO A 91 13.30 2.99 1.30
C PRO A 91 11.93 3.44 0.80
N GLY A 92 10.91 3.45 1.67
CA GLY A 92 9.58 3.96 1.33
C GLY A 92 9.59 5.43 0.92
N ALA A 93 10.30 6.29 1.64
CA ALA A 93 10.47 7.69 1.29
C ALA A 93 11.19 7.88 -0.06
N LEU A 94 12.24 7.09 -0.32
CA LEU A 94 12.96 7.10 -1.60
C LEU A 94 12.06 6.66 -2.76
N MET A 95 11.19 5.67 -2.56
CA MET A 95 10.21 5.25 -3.56
C MET A 95 9.24 6.40 -3.89
N VAL A 96 8.72 7.13 -2.87
CA VAL A 96 7.87 8.30 -3.08
C VAL A 96 8.59 9.37 -3.88
N ILE A 97 9.81 9.74 -3.47
CA ILE A 97 10.62 10.75 -4.15
C ILE A 97 10.89 10.32 -5.59
N GLY A 98 11.29 9.08 -5.81
CA GLY A 98 11.55 8.54 -7.14
C GLY A 98 10.30 8.62 -8.04
N MET A 99 9.14 8.28 -7.51
CA MET A 99 7.87 8.40 -8.24
C MET A 99 7.49 9.87 -8.52
N MET A 100 7.72 10.77 -7.58
CA MET A 100 7.50 12.20 -7.78
C MET A 100 8.40 12.75 -8.90
N VAL A 101 9.67 12.35 -8.92
CA VAL A 101 10.62 12.72 -9.98
C VAL A 101 10.16 12.16 -11.33
N ALA A 102 9.78 10.88 -11.39
CA ALA A 102 9.26 10.27 -12.62
C ALA A 102 7.99 10.99 -13.12
N CYS A 103 7.06 11.30 -12.22
CA CYS A 103 5.86 12.08 -12.52
C CYS A 103 6.22 13.45 -13.07
N TRP A 104 7.11 14.19 -12.40
CA TRP A 104 7.55 15.51 -12.81
C TRP A 104 8.19 15.51 -14.20
N ILE A 105 9.07 14.56 -14.49
CA ILE A 105 9.73 14.41 -15.80
C ILE A 105 8.68 14.21 -16.89
N VAL A 106 7.75 13.25 -16.70
CA VAL A 106 6.73 12.96 -17.71
C VAL A 106 5.81 14.15 -17.94
N CYS A 107 5.38 14.84 -16.89
CA CYS A 107 4.53 16.02 -16.98
C CYS A 107 5.25 17.17 -17.69
N SER A 108 6.52 17.42 -17.35
CA SER A 108 7.34 18.46 -17.98
C SER A 108 7.54 18.22 -19.47
N MET A 109 7.78 16.96 -19.87
CA MET A 109 7.97 16.59 -21.28
C MET A 109 6.69 16.73 -22.12
N ASN A 110 5.51 16.54 -21.52
CA ASN A 110 4.23 16.58 -22.22
C ASN A 110 3.47 17.90 -22.01
N GLY A 111 3.99 18.82 -21.19
CA GLY A 111 3.34 20.08 -20.89
C GLY A 111 2.03 19.91 -20.08
N TRP A 112 1.92 18.85 -19.30
CA TRP A 112 0.74 18.60 -18.49
C TRP A 112 0.87 19.21 -17.11
N GLY A 113 -0.28 19.64 -16.59
CA GLY A 113 -0.42 20.24 -15.26
C GLY A 113 -0.26 21.75 -15.27
N HIS A 114 -1.02 22.39 -14.40
CA HIS A 114 -0.90 23.81 -14.13
C HIS A 114 -0.29 24.03 -12.76
N LEU A 115 0.63 24.97 -12.64
CA LEU A 115 1.16 25.39 -11.36
C LEU A 115 0.02 26.04 -10.55
N ILE A 116 -0.53 25.29 -9.61
CA ILE A 116 -1.51 25.83 -8.67
C ILE A 116 -0.72 26.55 -7.58
N SER A 117 -1.07 27.81 -7.29
CA SER A 117 -0.47 28.53 -6.18
C SER A 117 -0.72 27.80 -4.86
N LEU A 118 0.34 27.39 -4.16
CA LEU A 118 0.25 26.81 -2.84
C LEU A 118 -0.31 27.85 -1.87
N SER A 119 -1.57 27.68 -1.48
CA SER A 119 -2.17 28.45 -0.40
C SER A 119 -1.87 27.78 0.93
N LEU A 120 -0.99 28.38 1.72
CA LEU A 120 -0.62 27.86 3.04
C LEU A 120 -1.85 27.67 3.92
N ASN A 121 -2.82 28.58 3.85
CA ASN A 121 -4.08 28.49 4.58
C ASN A 121 -4.92 27.26 4.18
N ARG A 122 -4.89 26.88 2.89
CA ARG A 122 -5.57 25.69 2.40
C ARG A 122 -4.89 24.43 2.92
N VAL A 123 -3.56 24.38 2.89
CA VAL A 123 -2.77 23.25 3.39
C VAL A 123 -2.99 23.06 4.91
N THR A 124 -2.93 24.13 5.69
CA THR A 124 -3.13 24.05 7.15
C THR A 124 -4.56 23.63 7.49
N LYS A 125 -5.56 24.15 6.80
CA LYS A 125 -6.97 23.73 6.99
C LYS A 125 -7.14 22.25 6.71
N THR A 126 -6.64 21.75 5.58
CA THR A 126 -6.77 20.34 5.21
C THR A 126 -6.00 19.42 6.17
N ALA A 127 -4.78 19.82 6.56
CA ALA A 127 -3.99 19.08 7.54
C ALA A 127 -4.71 19.00 8.89
N PHE A 128 -5.31 20.11 9.34
CA PHE A 128 -6.11 20.12 10.58
C PHE A 128 -7.37 19.25 10.44
N GLY A 129 -8.03 19.24 9.28
CA GLY A 129 -9.18 18.36 9.03
C GLY A 129 -8.83 16.87 9.07
N SER A 130 -7.57 16.52 8.78
CA SER A 130 -7.09 15.12 8.78
C SER A 130 -6.45 14.68 10.09
N TRP A 131 -6.47 15.51 11.16
CA TRP A 131 -5.73 15.27 12.41
C TRP A 131 -6.09 13.94 13.09
N LEU A 132 -7.37 13.54 13.03
CA LEU A 132 -7.85 12.27 13.60
C LEU A 132 -7.23 11.06 12.91
N GLY A 133 -7.10 11.12 11.57
CA GLY A 133 -6.42 10.08 10.81
C GLY A 133 -4.94 9.98 11.15
N PHE A 134 -4.24 11.12 11.21
CA PHE A 134 -2.84 11.16 11.64
C PHE A 134 -2.66 10.67 13.07
N PHE A 135 -3.59 11.01 13.98
CA PHE A 135 -3.56 10.52 15.35
C PHE A 135 -3.76 9.00 15.42
N ALA A 136 -4.69 8.44 14.65
CA ALA A 136 -4.91 7.00 14.59
C ALA A 136 -3.64 6.25 14.10
N ILE A 137 -3.00 6.74 13.03
CA ILE A 137 -1.73 6.19 12.55
C ILE A 137 -0.64 6.34 13.61
N GLY A 138 -0.52 7.52 14.21
CA GLY A 138 0.44 7.80 15.28
C GLY A 138 0.27 6.89 16.50
N LEU A 139 -0.97 6.56 16.87
CA LEU A 139 -1.29 5.66 17.97
C LEU A 139 -0.77 4.24 17.72
N VAL A 140 -0.99 3.72 16.50
CA VAL A 140 -0.45 2.40 16.10
C VAL A 140 1.07 2.40 16.15
N LEU A 141 1.70 3.36 15.50
CA LEU A 141 3.16 3.43 15.42
C LEU A 141 3.80 3.64 16.78
N TRP A 142 3.24 4.57 17.60
CA TRP A 142 3.72 4.81 18.94
C TRP A 142 3.64 3.55 19.82
N GLY A 143 2.52 2.83 19.77
CA GLY A 143 2.33 1.61 20.54
C GLY A 143 3.34 0.53 20.20
N ILE A 144 3.59 0.32 18.89
CA ILE A 144 4.53 -0.69 18.40
C ILE A 144 5.99 -0.28 18.65
N TYR A 145 6.38 0.96 18.32
CA TYR A 145 7.77 1.42 18.48
C TYR A 145 8.21 1.54 19.93
N THR A 146 7.29 1.86 20.85
CA THR A 146 7.60 1.88 22.29
C THR A 146 7.59 0.49 22.93
N GLY A 147 7.22 -0.56 22.17
CA GLY A 147 7.09 -1.94 22.68
C GLY A 147 5.94 -2.11 23.69
N LYS A 148 5.04 -1.12 23.82
CA LYS A 148 3.91 -1.20 24.76
C LYS A 148 2.79 -2.08 24.25
N PHE A 149 2.63 -2.17 22.94
CA PHE A 149 1.61 -2.96 22.28
C PHE A 149 2.23 -3.88 21.23
N SER A 150 1.76 -5.11 21.19
CA SER A 150 1.92 -5.96 20.01
C SER A 150 1.14 -5.36 18.82
N PRO A 151 1.43 -5.73 17.58
CA PRO A 151 0.69 -5.23 16.42
C PRO A 151 -0.82 -5.47 16.49
N THR A 152 -1.24 -6.62 17.04
CA THR A 152 -2.65 -6.96 17.24
C THR A 152 -3.32 -6.10 18.30
N GLU A 153 -2.64 -5.83 19.41
CA GLU A 153 -3.14 -4.92 20.46
C GLU A 153 -3.23 -3.48 19.96
N ALA A 154 -2.22 -3.01 19.24
CA ALA A 154 -2.22 -1.68 18.63
C ALA A 154 -3.40 -1.52 17.65
N ALA A 155 -3.68 -2.55 16.85
CA ALA A 155 -4.85 -2.58 15.97
C ALA A 155 -6.16 -2.53 16.77
N GLY A 156 -6.28 -3.33 17.83
CA GLY A 156 -7.47 -3.35 18.71
C GLY A 156 -7.73 -2.01 19.38
N VAL A 157 -6.68 -1.37 19.92
CA VAL A 157 -6.76 -0.02 20.52
C VAL A 157 -7.19 1.02 19.48
N THR A 158 -6.65 0.94 18.28
CA THR A 158 -6.99 1.87 17.19
C THR A 158 -8.43 1.69 16.72
N VAL A 159 -8.91 0.45 16.60
CA VAL A 159 -10.33 0.16 16.31
C VAL A 159 -11.23 0.75 17.40
N GLY A 160 -10.89 0.53 18.68
CA GLY A 160 -11.61 1.11 19.80
C GLY A 160 -11.65 2.65 19.73
N PHE A 161 -10.50 3.27 19.45
CA PHE A 161 -10.41 4.72 19.24
C PHE A 161 -11.32 5.19 18.09
N CYS A 162 -11.24 4.56 16.91
CA CYS A 162 -12.06 4.92 15.74
C CYS A 162 -13.56 4.74 16.04
N MET A 163 -13.95 3.69 16.77
CA MET A 163 -15.34 3.47 17.16
C MET A 163 -15.84 4.56 18.10
N ILE A 164 -15.06 4.92 19.13
CA ILE A 164 -15.42 5.98 20.09
C ILE A 164 -15.54 7.32 19.34
N VAL A 165 -14.55 7.66 18.55
CA VAL A 165 -14.56 8.91 17.77
C VAL A 165 -15.75 8.95 16.81
N GLY A 166 -15.99 7.89 16.05
CA GLY A 166 -17.09 7.82 15.10
C GLY A 166 -18.48 7.95 15.76
N LEU A 167 -18.66 7.36 16.95
CA LEU A 167 -19.91 7.47 17.69
C LEU A 167 -20.12 8.86 18.31
N ILE A 168 -19.05 9.53 18.73
CA ILE A 168 -19.13 10.86 19.35
C ILE A 168 -19.20 11.96 18.29
N SER A 169 -18.52 11.80 17.16
CA SER A 169 -18.44 12.84 16.15
C SER A 169 -19.81 13.11 15.48
N LEU A 170 -20.61 12.08 15.24
CA LEU A 170 -21.91 12.25 14.57
C LEU A 170 -22.90 13.14 15.37
N PRO A 171 -23.19 12.89 16.66
CA PRO A 171 -24.05 13.78 17.43
C PRO A 171 -23.47 15.18 17.55
N LEU A 172 -22.15 15.32 17.69
CA LEU A 172 -21.49 16.62 17.77
C LEU A 172 -21.60 17.37 16.43
N TYR A 173 -21.42 16.69 15.30
CA TYR A 173 -21.58 17.24 13.96
C TYR A 173 -22.99 17.78 13.72
N ARG A 174 -24.01 17.04 14.19
CA ARG A 174 -25.42 17.44 14.13
C ARG A 174 -25.71 18.64 15.04
N MET A 175 -25.22 18.61 16.28
CA MET A 175 -25.41 19.71 17.24
C MET A 175 -24.81 21.04 16.74
N LEU A 176 -23.71 20.99 15.99
CA LEU A 176 -23.05 22.18 15.42
C LEU A 176 -23.68 22.64 14.09
N GLY A 177 -24.69 21.94 13.60
CA GLY A 177 -25.43 22.34 12.39
C GLY A 177 -24.65 22.17 11.09
N PHE A 178 -23.71 21.20 11.04
CA PHE A 178 -22.90 20.92 9.86
C PHE A 178 -23.54 19.94 8.88
N GLU A 179 -24.68 19.37 9.25
CA GLU A 179 -25.46 18.43 8.42
C GLU A 179 -25.87 19.09 7.08
N GLY A 180 -25.64 18.41 5.96
CA GLY A 180 -25.90 18.95 4.61
C GLY A 180 -24.79 19.79 4.00
N ASN A 181 -23.65 19.94 4.66
CA ASN A 181 -22.49 20.68 4.18
C ASN A 181 -21.45 19.80 3.46
N GLU A 182 -21.76 18.53 3.21
CA GLU A 182 -20.83 17.51 2.70
C GLU A 182 -20.18 17.93 1.37
N ASP A 183 -20.97 18.50 0.46
CA ASP A 183 -20.53 18.93 -0.88
C ASP A 183 -19.88 20.32 -0.90
N LYS A 184 -19.77 21.00 0.24
CA LYS A 184 -19.13 22.32 0.28
C LYS A 184 -17.63 22.21 -0.05
N PRO A 185 -17.09 23.13 -0.87
CA PRO A 185 -15.66 23.23 -1.11
C PRO A 185 -14.89 23.35 0.22
N VAL A 186 -13.74 22.69 0.32
CA VAL A 186 -12.87 22.72 1.51
C VAL A 186 -12.54 24.14 1.98
N GLN A 187 -12.50 25.10 1.04
CA GLN A 187 -12.21 26.50 1.33
C GLN A 187 -13.29 27.17 2.17
N ASP A 188 -14.55 26.74 2.01
CA ASP A 188 -15.73 27.31 2.65
C ASP A 188 -16.11 26.60 3.96
N LYS A 189 -15.50 25.44 4.24
CA LYS A 189 -15.69 24.69 5.50
C LYS A 189 -14.94 25.38 6.65
N SER A 190 -15.57 25.42 7.83
CA SER A 190 -14.91 25.92 9.05
C SER A 190 -13.87 24.91 9.56
N TYR A 191 -12.90 25.35 10.38
CA TYR A 191 -11.94 24.46 11.02
C TYR A 191 -12.61 23.39 11.88
N ALA A 192 -13.69 23.75 12.60
CA ALA A 192 -14.45 22.80 13.44
C ALA A 192 -15.18 21.75 12.59
N GLU A 193 -15.76 22.16 11.47
CA GLU A 193 -16.42 21.26 10.51
C GLU A 193 -15.43 20.29 9.87
N MET A 194 -14.22 20.73 9.58
CA MET A 194 -13.17 19.88 9.01
C MET A 194 -12.53 18.95 10.05
N ALA A 195 -12.47 19.37 11.31
CA ALA A 195 -11.89 18.56 12.39
C ALA A 195 -12.80 17.41 12.84
N LEU A 196 -14.10 17.50 12.57
CA LEU A 196 -15.06 16.46 12.87
C LEU A 196 -15.22 15.53 11.65
N VAL A 197 -15.02 14.26 11.88
CA VAL A 197 -15.29 13.23 10.86
C VAL A 197 -16.80 12.96 10.87
N GLU A 198 -17.39 12.76 9.70
CA GLU A 198 -18.72 12.19 9.59
C GLU A 198 -18.74 10.83 10.32
N GLY A 199 -19.47 10.77 11.42
CA GLY A 199 -19.50 9.60 12.29
C GLY A 199 -20.55 8.60 11.81
N PHE A 200 -20.76 7.59 12.63
CA PHE A 200 -21.78 6.56 12.39
C PHE A 200 -22.66 6.34 13.63
N THR A 201 -23.83 5.76 13.41
CA THR A 201 -24.78 5.42 14.47
C THR A 201 -24.52 4.03 15.03
N VAL A 202 -24.97 3.78 16.28
CA VAL A 202 -24.88 2.44 16.89
C VAL A 202 -25.55 1.37 16.00
N THR A 203 -26.60 1.75 15.25
CA THR A 203 -27.33 0.85 14.35
C THR A 203 -26.50 0.40 13.14
N GLU A 204 -25.43 1.13 12.80
CA GLU A 204 -24.52 0.80 11.69
C GLU A 204 -23.36 -0.11 12.10
N ILE A 205 -23.10 -0.25 13.41
CA ILE A 205 -22.01 -1.12 13.94
C ILE A 205 -22.13 -2.55 13.39
N PRO A 206 -23.28 -3.22 13.38
CA PRO A 206 -23.37 -4.58 12.84
C PRO A 206 -22.95 -4.66 11.37
N SER A 207 -23.29 -3.67 10.56
CA SER A 207 -22.91 -3.63 9.14
C SER A 207 -21.39 -3.45 8.96
N ILE A 208 -20.76 -2.62 9.80
CA ILE A 208 -19.30 -2.40 9.84
C ILE A 208 -18.60 -3.71 10.21
N VAL A 209 -19.08 -4.37 11.28
CA VAL A 209 -18.51 -5.65 11.75
C VAL A 209 -18.67 -6.74 10.67
N ILE A 210 -19.84 -6.86 10.04
CA ILE A 210 -20.06 -7.83 8.95
C ILE A 210 -19.12 -7.57 7.79
N ARG A 211 -18.96 -6.33 7.35
CA ARG A 211 -17.99 -5.97 6.28
C ARG A 211 -16.57 -6.32 6.66
N SER A 212 -16.14 -6.01 7.88
CA SER A 212 -14.81 -6.36 8.38
C SER A 212 -14.59 -7.87 8.42
N ALA A 213 -15.61 -8.63 8.89
CA ALA A 213 -15.59 -10.08 8.91
C ALA A 213 -15.54 -10.69 7.50
N GLN A 214 -16.23 -10.11 6.52
CA GLN A 214 -16.14 -10.52 5.12
C GLN A 214 -14.73 -10.34 4.55
N ILE A 215 -14.08 -9.21 4.82
CA ILE A 215 -12.70 -8.95 4.39
C ILE A 215 -11.74 -9.98 5.02
N THR A 216 -11.84 -10.20 6.32
CA THR A 216 -11.03 -11.20 7.03
C THR A 216 -11.30 -12.61 6.51
N GLY A 217 -12.56 -12.93 6.23
CA GLY A 217 -12.99 -14.21 5.68
C GLY A 217 -12.43 -14.53 4.29
N ILE A 218 -12.04 -13.52 3.52
CA ILE A 218 -11.34 -13.69 2.23
C ILE A 218 -9.84 -13.90 2.42
N LEU A 219 -9.23 -13.20 3.39
CA LEU A 219 -7.80 -13.31 3.64
C LEU A 219 -7.41 -14.65 4.28
N ALA A 220 -8.22 -15.17 5.20
CA ALA A 220 -7.90 -16.39 5.93
C ALA A 220 -7.72 -17.63 5.02
N PRO A 221 -8.62 -17.94 4.07
CA PRO A 221 -8.41 -19.04 3.13
C PRO A 221 -7.18 -18.84 2.24
N MET A 222 -6.90 -17.60 1.81
CA MET A 222 -5.73 -17.30 0.99
C MET A 222 -4.43 -17.58 1.74
N ILE A 223 -4.36 -17.20 3.02
CA ILE A 223 -3.22 -17.51 3.88
C ILE A 223 -3.11 -19.03 4.07
N ALA A 224 -4.21 -19.72 4.37
CA ALA A 224 -4.22 -21.17 4.58
C ALA A 224 -3.70 -21.91 3.33
N VAL A 225 -4.19 -21.59 2.14
CA VAL A 225 -3.74 -22.19 0.89
C VAL A 225 -2.25 -21.88 0.65
N SER A 226 -1.78 -20.66 0.94
CA SER A 226 -0.37 -20.29 0.79
C SER A 226 0.55 -21.09 1.71
N VAL A 227 0.13 -21.33 2.96
CA VAL A 227 0.86 -22.18 3.92
C VAL A 227 0.92 -23.64 3.42
N VAL A 228 -0.21 -24.18 2.94
CA VAL A 228 -0.24 -25.54 2.37
C VAL A 228 0.67 -25.62 1.13
N MET A 229 0.63 -24.62 0.25
CA MET A 229 1.53 -24.56 -0.92
C MET A 229 2.99 -24.53 -0.50
N GLN A 230 3.35 -23.70 0.49
CA GLN A 230 4.71 -23.66 1.04
C GLN A 230 5.15 -25.03 1.60
N GLN A 231 4.27 -25.74 2.32
CA GLN A 231 4.56 -27.07 2.82
C GLN A 231 4.76 -28.10 1.70
N ILE A 232 3.90 -28.07 0.66
CA ILE A 232 4.04 -28.96 -0.50
C ILE A 232 5.36 -28.68 -1.21
N LEU A 233 5.73 -27.45 -1.45
CA LEU A 233 7.00 -27.07 -2.08
C LEU A 233 8.20 -27.55 -1.25
N SER A 234 8.11 -27.44 0.07
CA SER A 234 9.14 -27.96 0.98
C SER A 234 9.27 -29.48 0.88
N LEU A 235 8.15 -30.22 0.85
CA LEU A 235 8.16 -31.68 0.70
C LEU A 235 8.69 -32.15 -0.67
N LEU A 236 8.50 -31.34 -1.72
CA LEU A 236 9.03 -31.60 -3.07
C LEU A 236 10.52 -31.25 -3.22
N GLY A 237 11.20 -30.81 -2.16
CA GLY A 237 12.60 -30.41 -2.23
C GLY A 237 12.83 -29.10 -2.96
N ALA A 238 11.79 -28.25 -3.08
CA ALA A 238 11.93 -26.95 -3.75
C ALA A 238 12.90 -26.04 -3.01
N LYS A 239 12.94 -26.12 -1.66
CA LYS A 239 13.87 -25.35 -0.84
C LYS A 239 15.32 -25.68 -1.20
N GLU A 240 15.66 -26.97 -1.19
CA GLU A 240 17.00 -27.48 -1.49
C GLU A 240 17.40 -27.16 -2.93
N THR A 241 16.46 -27.25 -3.87
CA THR A 241 16.68 -26.92 -5.28
C THR A 241 16.96 -25.43 -5.48
N ILE A 242 16.16 -24.57 -4.85
CA ILE A 242 16.34 -23.10 -4.93
C ILE A 242 17.64 -22.71 -4.23
N GLU A 243 17.93 -23.28 -3.07
CA GLU A 243 19.16 -23.04 -2.32
C GLU A 243 20.40 -23.42 -3.15
N ALA A 244 20.40 -24.63 -3.73
CA ALA A 244 21.49 -25.08 -4.60
C ALA A 244 21.64 -24.20 -5.84
N PHE A 245 20.56 -23.76 -6.45
CA PHE A 245 20.58 -22.84 -7.59
C PHE A 245 21.14 -21.47 -7.23
N VAL A 246 20.65 -20.87 -6.16
CA VAL A 246 21.03 -19.52 -5.74
C VAL A 246 22.48 -19.50 -5.25
N THR A 247 22.88 -20.48 -4.40
CA THR A 247 24.26 -20.57 -3.89
C THR A 247 25.25 -20.97 -4.99
N GLY A 248 24.82 -21.77 -5.95
CA GLY A 248 25.62 -22.14 -7.12
C GLY A 248 26.00 -20.98 -8.03
N MET A 249 25.30 -19.83 -7.93
CA MET A 249 25.67 -18.61 -8.68
C MET A 249 26.99 -18.00 -8.19
N GLY A 250 27.42 -18.29 -6.96
CA GLY A 250 28.70 -17.86 -6.38
C GLY A 250 28.75 -16.35 -6.09
N GLY A 251 29.30 -16.03 -4.91
CA GLY A 251 29.51 -14.63 -4.50
C GLY A 251 28.28 -13.89 -3.99
N TYR A 252 28.51 -12.92 -3.11
CA TYR A 252 27.49 -12.14 -2.40
C TYR A 252 26.44 -11.51 -3.34
N TYR A 253 26.89 -10.75 -4.31
CA TYR A 253 25.99 -10.02 -5.22
C TYR A 253 25.22 -10.95 -6.17
N ALA A 254 25.84 -12.04 -6.62
CA ALA A 254 25.16 -12.98 -7.51
C ALA A 254 23.98 -13.67 -6.80
N VAL A 255 24.19 -14.09 -5.55
CA VAL A 255 23.14 -14.67 -4.70
C VAL A 255 22.05 -13.65 -4.40
N LEU A 256 22.43 -12.42 -4.02
CA LEU A 256 21.47 -11.36 -3.69
C LEU A 256 20.61 -11.00 -4.90
N PHE A 257 21.19 -10.72 -6.06
CA PHE A 257 20.45 -10.36 -7.28
C PHE A 257 19.60 -11.52 -7.81
N THR A 258 20.04 -12.76 -7.64
CA THR A 258 19.26 -13.94 -8.01
C THR A 258 18.02 -14.05 -7.11
N ALA A 259 18.17 -13.90 -5.79
CA ALA A 259 17.05 -13.86 -4.86
C ALA A 259 16.07 -12.70 -5.20
N MET A 260 16.61 -11.51 -5.51
CA MET A 260 15.82 -10.38 -5.96
C MET A 260 15.04 -10.70 -7.22
N ALA A 261 15.67 -11.30 -8.24
CA ALA A 261 15.01 -11.67 -9.49
C ALA A 261 13.87 -12.68 -9.26
N ILE A 262 14.08 -13.67 -8.39
CA ILE A 262 13.04 -14.66 -8.03
C ILE A 262 11.85 -13.95 -7.39
N VAL A 263 12.07 -13.07 -6.41
CA VAL A 263 11.01 -12.32 -5.71
C VAL A 263 10.24 -11.42 -6.66
N PHE A 264 10.95 -10.74 -7.57
CA PHE A 264 10.36 -9.84 -8.56
C PHE A 264 9.48 -10.60 -9.55
N VAL A 265 9.97 -11.70 -10.12
CA VAL A 265 9.21 -12.55 -11.05
C VAL A 265 8.00 -13.18 -10.36
N ALA A 266 8.17 -13.65 -9.13
CA ALA A 266 7.05 -14.16 -8.35
C ALA A 266 6.03 -13.06 -8.05
N GLY A 267 6.47 -11.85 -7.70
CA GLY A 267 5.60 -10.69 -7.46
C GLY A 267 4.82 -10.22 -8.69
N MET A 268 5.25 -10.56 -9.92
CA MET A 268 4.46 -10.32 -11.12
C MET A 268 3.20 -11.18 -11.19
N VAL A 269 3.17 -12.34 -10.52
CA VAL A 269 2.10 -13.34 -10.62
C VAL A 269 1.38 -13.54 -9.29
N LEU A 270 2.13 -13.55 -8.21
CA LEU A 270 1.60 -13.78 -6.86
C LEU A 270 1.28 -12.45 -6.18
N GLU A 271 0.22 -12.47 -5.37
CA GLU A 271 -0.05 -11.36 -4.45
C GLU A 271 0.98 -11.33 -3.31
N SER A 272 1.11 -10.18 -2.65
CA SER A 272 2.14 -9.94 -1.64
C SER A 272 2.14 -10.94 -0.48
N LEU A 273 0.95 -11.32 0.03
CA LEU A 273 0.87 -12.28 1.14
C LEU A 273 1.33 -13.68 0.72
N PRO A 274 0.77 -14.32 -0.34
CA PRO A 274 1.29 -15.59 -0.84
C PRO A 274 2.77 -15.54 -1.20
N ASN A 275 3.22 -14.49 -1.87
CA ASN A 275 4.64 -14.31 -2.21
C ASN A 275 5.53 -14.35 -0.96
N THR A 276 5.14 -13.60 0.08
CA THR A 276 5.87 -13.57 1.34
C THR A 276 5.84 -14.91 2.07
N ILE A 277 4.67 -15.55 2.19
CA ILE A 277 4.51 -16.79 2.93
C ILE A 277 5.31 -17.94 2.27
N ILE A 278 5.34 -17.98 0.95
CA ILE A 278 5.99 -19.06 0.20
C ILE A 278 7.50 -18.83 0.11
N LEU A 279 7.94 -17.64 -0.30
CA LEU A 279 9.34 -17.41 -0.66
C LEU A 279 10.20 -16.87 0.48
N ALA A 280 9.64 -16.13 1.44
CA ALA A 280 10.47 -15.55 2.50
C ALA A 280 11.16 -16.63 3.35
N PRO A 281 10.50 -17.73 3.78
CA PRO A 281 11.16 -18.80 4.54
C PRO A 281 12.23 -19.56 3.74
N ILE A 282 12.22 -19.47 2.41
CA ILE A 282 13.20 -20.11 1.54
C ILE A 282 14.39 -19.18 1.31
N LEU A 283 14.12 -17.94 0.88
CA LEU A 283 15.17 -17.01 0.43
C LEU A 283 15.87 -16.27 1.57
N ALA A 284 15.18 -15.97 2.68
CA ALA A 284 15.78 -15.23 3.78
C ALA A 284 16.95 -16.00 4.45
N PRO A 285 16.85 -17.30 4.78
CA PRO A 285 17.99 -18.05 5.31
C PRO A 285 19.19 -18.08 4.36
N ILE A 286 18.94 -18.16 3.03
CA ILE A 286 19.99 -18.14 2.02
C ILE A 286 20.71 -16.77 2.01
N ALA A 287 19.94 -15.68 2.04
CA ALA A 287 20.53 -14.33 2.10
C ALA A 287 21.30 -14.11 3.40
N HIS A 288 20.81 -14.61 4.53
CA HIS A 288 21.51 -14.52 5.81
C HIS A 288 22.83 -15.32 5.81
N SER A 289 22.86 -16.49 5.16
CA SER A 289 24.07 -17.34 5.09
C SER A 289 25.23 -16.67 4.37
N ILE A 290 24.96 -15.73 3.47
CA ILE A 290 25.98 -14.93 2.78
C ILE A 290 26.28 -13.59 3.47
N GLY A 291 25.69 -13.34 4.66
CA GLY A 291 25.95 -12.16 5.47
C GLY A 291 25.06 -10.96 5.20
N VAL A 292 23.94 -11.12 4.49
CA VAL A 292 22.91 -10.06 4.35
C VAL A 292 22.18 -9.88 5.68
N ASP A 293 22.09 -8.63 6.13
CA ASP A 293 21.32 -8.30 7.33
C ASP A 293 19.86 -8.71 7.20
N PRO A 294 19.22 -9.31 8.23
CA PRO A 294 17.85 -9.79 8.18
C PRO A 294 16.81 -8.70 7.85
N VAL A 295 16.94 -7.52 8.45
CA VAL A 295 16.01 -6.40 8.20
C VAL A 295 16.24 -5.83 6.81
N HIS A 296 17.49 -5.69 6.39
CA HIS A 296 17.85 -5.24 5.06
C HIS A 296 17.27 -6.16 3.98
N PHE A 297 17.43 -7.48 4.13
CA PHE A 297 16.85 -8.44 3.18
C PHE A 297 15.32 -8.39 3.18
N ALA A 298 14.68 -8.23 4.34
CA ALA A 298 13.23 -8.08 4.43
C ALA A 298 12.74 -6.88 3.58
N VAL A 299 13.43 -5.74 3.68
CA VAL A 299 13.09 -4.55 2.89
C VAL A 299 13.29 -4.80 1.40
N ILE A 300 14.43 -5.38 1.00
CA ILE A 300 14.69 -5.74 -0.40
C ILE A 300 13.61 -6.67 -0.93
N PHE A 301 13.26 -7.70 -0.18
CA PHE A 301 12.24 -8.67 -0.53
C PHE A 301 10.87 -8.01 -0.76
N LEU A 302 10.43 -7.20 0.20
CA LEU A 302 9.11 -6.60 0.15
C LEU A 302 9.00 -5.50 -0.92
N VAL A 303 10.05 -4.71 -1.11
CA VAL A 303 10.11 -3.72 -2.21
C VAL A 303 10.07 -4.44 -3.56
N GLY A 304 10.87 -5.48 -3.77
CA GLY A 304 10.87 -6.23 -5.03
C GLY A 304 9.53 -6.88 -5.35
N GLY A 305 8.91 -7.52 -4.35
CA GLY A 305 7.57 -8.10 -4.49
C GLY A 305 6.51 -7.03 -4.83
N SER A 306 6.61 -5.85 -4.22
CA SER A 306 5.66 -4.76 -4.45
C SER A 306 5.76 -4.15 -5.86
N ILE A 307 6.95 -4.05 -6.43
CA ILE A 307 7.17 -3.56 -7.81
C ILE A 307 6.50 -4.49 -8.82
N GLY A 308 6.45 -5.80 -8.53
CA GLY A 308 5.76 -6.78 -9.35
C GLY A 308 4.30 -6.42 -9.65
N PHE A 309 3.61 -5.71 -8.73
CA PHE A 309 2.19 -5.36 -8.90
C PHE A 309 1.87 -4.32 -9.97
N ILE A 310 2.87 -3.62 -10.47
CA ILE A 310 2.72 -2.73 -11.63
C ILE A 310 3.44 -3.28 -12.86
N THR A 311 3.95 -4.52 -12.78
CA THR A 311 4.74 -5.13 -13.85
C THR A 311 3.91 -6.19 -14.57
N PRO A 312 3.82 -6.15 -15.92
CA PRO A 312 3.21 -7.22 -16.69
C PRO A 312 3.92 -8.57 -16.46
N PRO A 313 3.25 -9.74 -16.58
CA PRO A 313 1.98 -9.92 -17.28
C PRO A 313 0.71 -9.68 -16.47
N TYR A 314 0.76 -9.87 -15.13
CA TYR A 314 -0.44 -9.70 -14.32
C TYR A 314 -0.60 -8.25 -13.84
N GLY A 315 0.34 -7.71 -13.05
CA GLY A 315 0.30 -6.32 -12.61
C GLY A 315 -1.01 -5.95 -11.89
N LEU A 316 -1.27 -6.56 -10.73
CA LEU A 316 -2.56 -6.44 -10.02
C LEU A 316 -3.07 -5.01 -9.90
N ASN A 317 -2.20 -4.05 -9.54
CA ASN A 317 -2.59 -2.64 -9.40
C ASN A 317 -3.04 -2.02 -10.73
N LEU A 318 -2.50 -2.48 -11.86
CA LEU A 318 -2.90 -2.02 -13.19
C LEU A 318 -4.33 -2.47 -13.54
N TYR A 319 -4.69 -3.71 -13.17
CA TYR A 319 -6.07 -4.21 -13.34
C TYR A 319 -7.04 -3.43 -12.47
N VAL A 320 -6.65 -3.16 -11.23
CA VAL A 320 -7.46 -2.39 -10.30
C VAL A 320 -7.66 -0.96 -10.80
N ALA A 321 -6.58 -0.29 -11.20
CA ALA A 321 -6.65 1.06 -11.77
C ALA A 321 -7.52 1.07 -13.03
N SER A 322 -7.37 0.09 -13.92
CA SER A 322 -8.22 -0.07 -15.10
C SER A 322 -9.69 -0.21 -14.74
N GLY A 323 -10.02 -1.03 -13.74
CA GLY A 323 -11.39 -1.23 -13.28
C GLY A 323 -12.03 0.00 -12.65
N VAL A 324 -11.26 0.78 -11.90
CA VAL A 324 -11.77 1.99 -11.20
C VAL A 324 -11.85 3.19 -12.12
N THR A 325 -10.88 3.36 -13.02
CA THR A 325 -10.80 4.54 -13.90
C THR A 325 -11.50 4.34 -15.24
N GLY A 326 -11.83 3.09 -15.61
CA GLY A 326 -12.38 2.74 -16.92
C GLY A 326 -11.35 2.74 -18.07
N VAL A 327 -10.10 3.07 -17.78
CA VAL A 327 -9.03 3.11 -18.81
C VAL A 327 -8.56 1.68 -19.10
N PRO A 328 -8.53 1.24 -20.37
CA PRO A 328 -8.10 -0.11 -20.72
C PRO A 328 -6.68 -0.44 -20.25
N TYR A 329 -6.48 -1.62 -19.66
CA TYR A 329 -5.22 -2.10 -19.09
C TYR A 329 -3.99 -1.85 -19.98
N PHE A 330 -4.04 -2.25 -21.26
CA PHE A 330 -2.89 -2.09 -22.17
C PHE A 330 -2.51 -0.64 -22.45
N ARG A 331 -3.45 0.30 -22.28
CA ARG A 331 -3.17 1.73 -22.46
C ARG A 331 -2.43 2.34 -21.25
N LEU A 332 -2.51 1.71 -20.08
CA LEU A 332 -1.80 2.13 -18.89
C LEU A 332 -0.30 1.80 -18.96
N LEU A 333 0.05 0.67 -19.60
CA LEU A 333 1.41 0.11 -19.56
C LEU A 333 2.47 1.12 -19.98
N ARG A 334 2.24 1.86 -21.07
CA ARG A 334 3.20 2.85 -21.57
C ARG A 334 3.52 3.92 -20.53
N TYR A 335 2.51 4.36 -19.80
CA TYR A 335 2.64 5.41 -18.79
C TYR A 335 3.13 4.88 -17.43
N THR A 336 3.08 3.58 -17.22
CA THR A 336 3.63 2.93 -16.03
C THR A 336 5.15 2.76 -16.10
N VAL A 337 5.73 2.66 -17.32
CA VAL A 337 7.17 2.43 -17.51
C VAL A 337 8.06 3.43 -16.76
N PRO A 338 7.84 4.76 -16.79
CA PRO A 338 8.67 5.71 -16.04
C PRO A 338 8.67 5.46 -14.54
N TYR A 339 7.51 5.12 -13.97
CA TYR A 339 7.38 4.77 -12.56
C TYR A 339 8.10 3.46 -12.24
N LEU A 340 7.93 2.44 -13.09
CA LEU A 340 8.60 1.15 -12.94
C LEU A 340 10.14 1.31 -12.95
N MET A 341 10.67 2.07 -13.91
CA MET A 341 12.12 2.32 -13.97
C MET A 341 12.64 3.04 -12.73
N SER A 342 11.90 4.04 -12.25
CA SER A 342 12.24 4.76 -11.02
C SER A 342 12.23 3.84 -9.79
N LEU A 343 11.21 2.99 -9.66
CA LEU A 343 11.10 2.06 -8.54
C LEU A 343 12.18 0.97 -8.58
N ILE A 344 12.49 0.43 -9.77
CA ILE A 344 13.61 -0.51 -9.95
C ILE A 344 14.93 0.15 -9.58
N PHE A 345 15.16 1.40 -9.99
CA PHE A 345 16.35 2.15 -9.61
C PHE A 345 16.47 2.30 -8.10
N VAL A 346 15.41 2.71 -7.41
CA VAL A 346 15.39 2.82 -5.96
C VAL A 346 15.62 1.46 -5.30
N TRP A 347 15.02 0.39 -5.82
CA TRP A 347 15.21 -0.96 -5.30
C TRP A 347 16.65 -1.44 -5.41
N LEU A 348 17.31 -1.21 -6.56
CA LEU A 348 18.71 -1.50 -6.74
C LEU A 348 19.60 -0.64 -5.81
N LEU A 349 19.26 0.64 -5.65
CA LEU A 349 19.97 1.52 -4.72
C LEU A 349 19.89 1.00 -3.28
N VAL A 350 18.69 0.60 -2.83
CA VAL A 350 18.48 0.01 -1.50
C VAL A 350 19.29 -1.28 -1.36
N ALA A 351 19.29 -2.15 -2.37
CA ALA A 351 20.04 -3.41 -2.33
C ALA A 351 21.56 -3.23 -2.25
N LEU A 352 22.09 -2.18 -2.88
CA LEU A 352 23.52 -1.90 -2.91
C LEU A 352 24.00 -1.10 -1.70
N VAL A 353 23.10 -0.41 -0.99
CA VAL A 353 23.41 0.47 0.15
C VAL A 353 22.60 0.00 1.36
N PRO A 354 23.14 -0.98 2.15
CA PRO A 354 22.44 -1.55 3.30
C PRO A 354 22.07 -0.51 4.36
N GLU A 355 22.82 0.56 4.47
CA GLU A 355 22.59 1.66 5.41
C GLU A 355 21.20 2.30 5.24
N LEU A 356 20.65 2.31 4.02
CA LEU A 356 19.34 2.88 3.74
C LEU A 356 18.20 2.17 4.47
N SER A 357 18.40 0.92 4.85
CA SER A 357 17.42 0.15 5.63
C SER A 357 17.85 -0.11 7.07
N THR A 358 19.09 0.17 7.43
CA THR A 358 19.62 -0.19 8.76
C THR A 358 20.04 1.01 9.62
N ILE A 359 20.28 2.18 9.03
CA ILE A 359 20.80 3.37 9.75
C ILE A 359 19.87 3.87 10.88
N LEU A 360 18.57 3.66 10.76
CA LEU A 360 17.60 4.08 11.78
C LEU A 360 17.37 3.02 12.86
N LEU A 361 17.99 1.83 12.74
CA LEU A 361 17.80 0.75 13.71
C LEU A 361 18.52 1.08 15.03
N PRO A 362 17.84 0.94 16.18
CA PRO A 362 18.49 1.10 17.47
C PRO A 362 19.53 -0.01 17.69
N ASN A 363 20.73 0.37 18.09
CA ASN A 363 21.85 -0.54 18.47
C ASN A 363 22.59 -1.25 17.32
N ARG A 364 22.76 -0.62 16.17
CA ARG A 364 23.71 -1.10 15.14
C ARG A 364 24.66 -0.02 14.68
#